data_f10bbcce61b48f6f0190e40cafb98b3e
#
_entry.id   f10bbcce61b48f6f0190e40cafb98b3e
#
_cell.length_a   1.000
_cell.length_b   1.000
_cell.length_c   1.000
_cell.angle_alpha   90.00
_cell.angle_beta   90.00
_cell.angle_gamma   90.00
#
_symmetry.space_group_name_H-M   'P 1'
#
loop_
_entity.id
_entity.type
_entity.pdbx_description
1 polymer ?
#
loop_
_entity_poly.entity_id
_entity_poly.type
_entity_poly.pdbx_seq_one_letter_code
_entity_poly.pdbx_strand_id
1 'polypeptide(L)'
;DGPFSDGATGDRYRALEGMNAVTRDEAEKALRAYFGNVSEIHFVQESSVPIEVYEFGLTAGGYSMSAAVTKQGGQVLYALSDADVSETNMTAEQLLDTARAFLLARGYGAMEMRYYSRYEGILTINYAAVQDGILLYPDLVKVQLSMADGAVIGVEAGNYLLNHAPRVLPAPSLTEEEAIARIGSQLTAIAVRLSVIPTAVSEALCYEIRATDGADTFLVYIDAATGAERELMQVVSDESGILVM
;
A
#
# COMPACT_ATOMS: atom_id res chain seq x y z
N ASP A 1 -9.64 6.81 -0.85
CA ASP A 1 -8.52 6.27 -0.10
C ASP A 1 -9.06 5.30 0.95
N GLY A 2 -8.33 4.25 1.25
CA GLY A 2 -8.74 3.25 2.22
C GLY A 2 -8.19 3.55 3.62
N PRO A 3 -8.53 2.71 4.62
CA PRO A 3 -8.10 2.89 5.99
C PRO A 3 -6.58 2.87 6.08
N PHE A 4 -6.04 3.71 6.95
CA PHE A 4 -4.61 3.90 7.17
C PHE A 4 -3.80 4.40 5.96
N SER A 5 -4.43 4.83 4.87
CA SER A 5 -3.74 5.39 3.70
C SER A 5 -2.98 6.68 4.02
N ASP A 6 -3.45 7.45 5.01
CA ASP A 6 -2.84 8.71 5.46
C ASP A 6 -1.91 8.52 6.68
N GLY A 7 -1.58 7.28 7.02
CA GLY A 7 -0.85 6.90 8.22
C GLY A 7 0.66 7.18 8.21
N ALA A 8 1.08 8.30 7.65
CA ALA A 8 2.47 8.74 7.70
C ALA A 8 2.82 9.21 9.13
N THR A 9 3.69 8.46 9.82
CA THR A 9 4.05 8.72 11.22
C THR A 9 5.46 9.26 11.40
N GLY A 10 6.08 9.87 10.40
CA GLY A 10 7.44 10.39 10.51
C GLY A 10 7.83 11.34 9.39
N ASP A 11 8.96 12.00 9.60
CA ASP A 11 9.62 12.89 8.64
C ASP A 11 10.86 12.24 7.99
N ARG A 12 11.19 11.00 8.38
CA ARG A 12 12.36 10.25 7.91
C ARG A 12 11.93 9.05 7.09
N TYR A 13 12.41 8.99 5.87
CA TYR A 13 12.18 7.87 4.95
C TYR A 13 13.05 6.66 5.34
N ARG A 14 12.51 5.81 6.23
CA ARG A 14 13.23 4.68 6.86
C ARG A 14 13.75 3.68 5.85
N ALA A 15 12.99 3.42 4.76
CA ALA A 15 13.42 2.51 3.71
C ALA A 15 14.64 3.00 2.93
N LEU A 16 14.97 4.30 3.00
CA LEU A 16 16.11 4.90 2.32
C LEU A 16 17.35 5.03 3.20
N GLU A 17 17.25 4.73 4.49
CA GLU A 17 18.36 4.90 5.44
C GLU A 17 19.57 4.05 5.01
N GLY A 18 20.74 4.67 4.98
CA GLY A 18 22.00 4.02 4.57
C GLY A 18 22.19 3.83 3.06
N MET A 19 21.21 4.17 2.24
CA MET A 19 21.36 4.13 0.78
C MET A 19 22.17 5.32 0.28
N ASN A 20 22.97 5.11 -0.77
CA ASN A 20 23.75 6.15 -1.42
C ASN A 20 22.87 7.06 -2.28
N ALA A 21 23.32 8.31 -2.46
CA ALA A 21 22.72 9.19 -3.45
C ALA A 21 23.00 8.67 -4.88
N VAL A 22 22.01 8.84 -5.76
CA VAL A 22 22.10 8.50 -7.17
C VAL A 22 22.10 9.77 -8.02
N THR A 23 22.69 9.66 -9.20
CA THR A 23 22.61 10.71 -10.22
C THR A 23 21.26 10.66 -10.94
N ARG A 24 20.93 11.73 -11.67
CA ARG A 24 19.73 11.76 -12.52
C ARG A 24 19.70 10.62 -13.54
N ASP A 25 20.86 10.30 -14.16
CA ASP A 25 20.94 9.25 -15.16
C ASP A 25 20.75 7.85 -14.55
N GLU A 26 21.21 7.65 -13.30
CA GLU A 26 20.94 6.41 -12.55
C GLU A 26 19.46 6.31 -12.15
N ALA A 27 18.84 7.42 -11.75
CA ALA A 27 17.41 7.48 -11.46
C ALA A 27 16.54 7.19 -12.71
N GLU A 28 16.92 7.72 -13.88
CA GLU A 28 16.28 7.39 -15.16
C GLU A 28 16.38 5.89 -15.46
N LYS A 29 17.58 5.31 -15.30
CA LYS A 29 17.78 3.85 -15.51
C LYS A 29 16.95 3.01 -14.54
N ALA A 30 16.85 3.43 -13.27
CA ALA A 30 16.01 2.76 -12.28
C ALA A 30 14.53 2.78 -12.69
N LEU A 31 14.04 3.92 -13.17
CA LEU A 31 12.66 4.08 -13.62
C LEU A 31 12.36 3.23 -14.88
N ARG A 32 13.30 3.17 -15.84
CA ARG A 32 13.19 2.28 -17.01
C ARG A 32 13.15 0.80 -16.61
N ALA A 33 13.97 0.39 -15.66
CA ALA A 33 13.98 -0.98 -15.15
C ALA A 33 12.70 -1.30 -14.36
N TYR A 34 12.15 -0.32 -13.64
CA TYR A 34 10.95 -0.45 -12.83
C TYR A 34 9.72 -0.80 -13.69
N PHE A 35 9.53 -0.15 -14.82
CA PHE A 35 8.40 -0.43 -15.73
C PHE A 35 8.71 -1.45 -16.83
N GLY A 36 9.97 -1.56 -17.27
CA GLY A 36 10.43 -2.54 -18.24
C GLY A 36 10.09 -2.24 -19.70
N ASN A 37 8.98 -1.58 -19.99
CA ASN A 37 8.45 -1.31 -21.34
C ASN A 37 8.33 0.20 -21.62
N VAL A 38 9.30 0.98 -21.16
CA VAL A 38 9.33 2.45 -21.33
C VAL A 38 9.73 2.80 -22.76
N SER A 39 8.82 3.41 -23.52
CA SER A 39 9.07 3.88 -24.88
C SER A 39 9.68 5.28 -24.91
N GLU A 40 9.25 6.14 -23.99
CA GLU A 40 9.73 7.52 -23.86
C GLU A 40 9.98 7.86 -22.39
N ILE A 41 10.98 8.71 -22.14
CA ILE A 41 11.24 9.29 -20.83
C ILE A 41 11.99 10.60 -21.00
N HIS A 42 11.63 11.59 -20.23
CA HIS A 42 12.33 12.87 -20.19
C HIS A 42 12.36 13.42 -18.76
N PHE A 43 13.45 14.05 -18.41
CA PHE A 43 13.60 14.76 -17.14
C PHE A 43 12.76 16.04 -17.15
N VAL A 44 12.05 16.31 -16.06
CA VAL A 44 11.24 17.50 -15.89
C VAL A 44 11.94 18.48 -14.98
N GLN A 45 12.19 18.11 -13.73
CA GLN A 45 12.81 18.97 -12.72
C GLN A 45 13.34 18.19 -11.53
N GLU A 46 14.01 18.89 -10.63
CA GLU A 46 14.29 18.41 -9.27
C GLU A 46 13.30 19.04 -8.29
N SER A 47 12.90 18.27 -7.29
CA SER A 47 12.05 18.74 -6.20
C SER A 47 12.63 18.29 -4.86
N SER A 48 12.30 19.00 -3.78
CA SER A 48 12.75 18.66 -2.44
C SER A 48 11.59 18.53 -1.44
N VAL A 49 10.35 18.45 -1.94
CA VAL A 49 9.15 18.28 -1.12
C VAL A 49 8.33 17.11 -1.66
N PRO A 50 7.97 16.14 -0.84
CA PRO A 50 8.27 15.95 0.60
C PRO A 50 9.70 15.47 0.86
N ILE A 51 10.44 15.04 -0.16
CA ILE A 51 11.82 14.54 -0.12
C ILE A 51 12.53 14.94 -1.42
N GLU A 52 13.86 14.92 -1.43
CA GLU A 52 14.63 15.20 -2.65
C GLU A 52 14.43 14.12 -3.72
N VAL A 53 13.91 14.52 -4.87
CA VAL A 53 13.59 13.64 -6.00
C VAL A 53 14.05 14.25 -7.33
N TYR A 54 14.18 13.38 -8.33
CA TYR A 54 14.17 13.70 -9.76
C TYR A 54 12.79 13.40 -10.31
N GLU A 55 12.15 14.35 -10.97
CA GLU A 55 10.85 14.19 -11.61
C GLU A 55 10.99 13.95 -13.12
N PHE A 56 10.23 13.00 -13.62
CA PHE A 56 10.24 12.58 -15.02
C PHE A 56 8.82 12.50 -15.57
N GLY A 57 8.70 12.80 -16.87
CA GLY A 57 7.59 12.32 -17.67
C GLY A 57 8.03 11.07 -18.43
N LEU A 58 7.17 10.04 -18.49
CA LEU A 58 7.47 8.81 -19.20
C LEU A 58 6.21 8.25 -19.88
N THR A 59 6.45 7.42 -20.89
CA THR A 59 5.41 6.57 -21.48
C THR A 59 5.82 5.12 -21.33
N ALA A 60 4.99 4.32 -20.67
CA ALA A 60 5.20 2.90 -20.49
C ALA A 60 3.89 2.14 -20.78
N GLY A 61 3.97 1.03 -21.52
CA GLY A 61 2.79 0.26 -21.90
C GLY A 61 1.75 1.03 -22.72
N GLY A 62 2.13 2.14 -23.35
CA GLY A 62 1.23 3.02 -24.08
C GLY A 62 0.58 4.14 -23.26
N TYR A 63 0.85 4.19 -21.94
CA TYR A 63 0.30 5.19 -21.02
C TYR A 63 1.36 6.21 -20.60
N SER A 64 1.02 7.49 -20.70
CA SER A 64 1.85 8.58 -20.19
C SER A 64 1.69 8.73 -18.69
N MET A 65 2.79 8.94 -17.99
CA MET A 65 2.85 9.06 -16.54
C MET A 65 3.79 10.18 -16.12
N SER A 66 3.48 10.82 -14.99
CA SER A 66 4.41 11.62 -14.22
C SER A 66 5.00 10.77 -13.10
N ALA A 67 6.30 10.80 -12.91
CA ALA A 67 6.98 9.98 -11.91
C ALA A 67 8.02 10.76 -11.13
N ALA A 68 8.27 10.35 -9.89
CA ALA A 68 9.35 10.84 -9.06
C ALA A 68 10.22 9.69 -8.56
N VAL A 69 11.53 9.87 -8.64
CA VAL A 69 12.55 8.93 -8.13
C VAL A 69 13.37 9.64 -7.07
N THR A 70 13.55 9.02 -5.91
CA THR A 70 14.29 9.60 -4.79
C THR A 70 15.77 9.76 -5.15
N LYS A 71 16.37 10.89 -4.77
CA LYS A 71 17.82 11.10 -4.95
C LYS A 71 18.63 10.14 -4.07
N GLN A 72 18.14 9.84 -2.87
CA GLN A 72 18.71 8.79 -2.04
C GLN A 72 18.13 7.44 -2.42
N GLY A 73 18.97 6.51 -2.81
CA GLY A 73 18.61 5.13 -3.13
C GLY A 73 17.98 4.90 -4.50
N GLY A 74 17.60 5.93 -5.25
CA GLY A 74 17.01 5.78 -6.58
C GLY A 74 15.70 5.02 -6.61
N GLN A 75 14.87 5.16 -5.56
CA GLN A 75 13.61 4.45 -5.42
C GLN A 75 12.46 5.21 -6.08
N VAL A 76 11.53 4.50 -6.71
CA VAL A 76 10.32 5.12 -7.27
C VAL A 76 9.40 5.52 -6.11
N LEU A 77 9.21 6.83 -5.94
CA LEU A 77 8.31 7.39 -4.93
C LEU A 77 6.86 7.28 -5.39
N TYR A 78 6.62 7.67 -6.62
CA TYR A 78 5.36 7.49 -7.33
C TYR A 78 5.58 7.49 -8.86
N ALA A 79 4.60 6.93 -9.55
CA ALA A 79 4.38 7.13 -10.97
C ALA A 79 2.88 7.08 -11.20
N LEU A 80 2.29 8.09 -11.81
CA LEU A 80 0.84 8.24 -11.95
C LEU A 80 0.48 8.68 -13.36
N SER A 81 -0.51 8.01 -13.94
CA SER A 81 -1.13 8.38 -15.20
C SER A 81 -2.42 9.16 -14.95
N ASP A 82 -2.70 10.11 -15.83
CA ASP A 82 -3.98 10.81 -15.95
C ASP A 82 -4.84 10.24 -17.09
N ALA A 83 -4.51 9.03 -17.57
CA ALA A 83 -5.21 8.40 -18.66
C ALA A 83 -6.68 8.12 -18.33
N ASP A 84 -7.55 8.47 -19.24
CA ASP A 84 -8.95 8.05 -19.25
C ASP A 84 -9.04 6.63 -19.82
N VAL A 85 -9.44 5.68 -18.98
CA VAL A 85 -9.61 4.28 -19.35
C VAL A 85 -11.10 3.95 -19.27
N SER A 86 -11.75 3.79 -20.41
CA SER A 86 -13.19 3.50 -20.48
C SER A 86 -13.51 2.02 -20.65
N GLU A 87 -12.54 1.22 -21.13
CA GLU A 87 -12.74 -0.21 -21.39
C GLU A 87 -12.45 -1.07 -20.16
N THR A 88 -13.22 -2.15 -20.00
CA THR A 88 -13.09 -3.11 -18.89
C THR A 88 -13.05 -4.54 -19.43
N ASN A 89 -11.98 -4.87 -20.14
CA ASN A 89 -11.78 -6.18 -20.77
C ASN A 89 -11.24 -7.23 -19.78
N MET A 90 -10.67 -6.78 -18.66
CA MET A 90 -10.06 -7.65 -17.64
C MET A 90 -10.84 -7.59 -16.33
N THR A 91 -10.87 -8.72 -15.62
CA THR A 91 -11.50 -8.81 -14.30
C THR A 91 -10.57 -8.32 -13.19
N ALA A 92 -11.13 -7.94 -12.04
CA ALA A 92 -10.35 -7.58 -10.88
C ALA A 92 -9.41 -8.73 -10.44
N GLU A 93 -9.89 -9.98 -10.43
CA GLU A 93 -9.07 -11.16 -10.06
C GLU A 93 -7.81 -11.30 -10.90
N GLN A 94 -7.92 -11.15 -12.23
CA GLN A 94 -6.76 -11.20 -13.14
C GLN A 94 -5.74 -10.11 -12.82
N LEU A 95 -6.22 -8.91 -12.49
CA LEU A 95 -5.39 -7.75 -12.20
C LEU A 95 -4.74 -7.81 -10.81
N LEU A 96 -5.39 -8.44 -9.82
CA LEU A 96 -4.79 -8.67 -8.50
C LEU A 96 -3.51 -9.51 -8.61
N ASP A 97 -3.52 -10.57 -9.41
CA ASP A 97 -2.34 -11.40 -9.63
C ASP A 97 -1.25 -10.64 -10.39
N THR A 98 -1.63 -9.84 -11.39
CA THR A 98 -0.69 -8.98 -12.14
C THR A 98 -0.01 -7.97 -11.22
N ALA A 99 -0.75 -7.28 -10.36
CA ALA A 99 -0.21 -6.31 -9.41
C ALA A 99 0.73 -6.96 -8.39
N ARG A 100 0.36 -8.13 -7.86
CA ARG A 100 1.21 -8.87 -6.93
C ARG A 100 2.53 -9.30 -7.57
N ALA A 101 2.49 -9.83 -8.79
CA ALA A 101 3.69 -10.20 -9.54
C ALA A 101 4.56 -8.98 -9.85
N PHE A 102 3.93 -7.85 -10.18
CA PHE A 102 4.62 -6.57 -10.39
C PHE A 102 5.40 -6.14 -9.15
N LEU A 103 4.78 -6.11 -7.97
CA LEU A 103 5.43 -5.70 -6.72
C LEU A 103 6.57 -6.65 -6.33
N LEU A 104 6.35 -7.96 -6.44
CA LEU A 104 7.38 -8.96 -6.13
C LEU A 104 8.62 -8.78 -7.02
N ALA A 105 8.43 -8.56 -8.31
CA ALA A 105 9.53 -8.35 -9.26
C ALA A 105 10.33 -7.06 -9.00
N ARG A 106 9.77 -6.09 -8.24
CA ARG A 106 10.42 -4.83 -7.86
C ARG A 106 11.01 -4.85 -6.45
N GLY A 107 10.99 -6.02 -5.80
CA GLY A 107 11.66 -6.22 -4.53
C GLY A 107 10.90 -5.72 -3.29
N TYR A 108 9.58 -5.48 -3.38
CA TYR A 108 8.78 -5.10 -2.21
C TYR A 108 8.61 -6.23 -1.18
N GLY A 109 9.07 -7.46 -1.50
CA GLY A 109 8.98 -8.59 -0.60
C GLY A 109 7.56 -9.14 -0.45
N ALA A 110 7.23 -9.60 0.76
CA ALA A 110 5.90 -10.13 1.06
C ALA A 110 4.91 -8.98 1.22
N MET A 111 3.96 -8.92 0.29
CA MET A 111 2.89 -7.93 0.27
C MET A 111 1.53 -8.64 0.20
N GLU A 112 0.56 -8.16 0.95
CA GLU A 112 -0.80 -8.69 0.97
C GLU A 112 -1.81 -7.62 0.57
N MET A 113 -2.70 -7.94 -0.37
CA MET A 113 -3.80 -7.07 -0.77
C MET A 113 -4.76 -6.88 0.40
N ARG A 114 -5.08 -5.62 0.70
CA ARG A 114 -6.00 -5.28 1.79
C ARG A 114 -7.36 -4.83 1.31
N TYR A 115 -7.37 -3.95 0.33
CA TYR A 115 -8.59 -3.47 -0.30
C TYR A 115 -8.30 -2.98 -1.72
N TYR A 116 -9.33 -2.93 -2.53
CA TYR A 116 -9.26 -2.37 -3.87
C TYR A 116 -10.57 -1.67 -4.21
N SER A 117 -10.47 -0.72 -5.11
CA SER A 117 -11.62 -0.06 -5.71
C SER A 117 -11.49 -0.03 -7.22
N ARG A 118 -12.64 -0.08 -7.90
CA ARG A 118 -12.75 0.08 -9.32
C ARG A 118 -13.50 1.38 -9.61
N TYR A 119 -12.87 2.24 -10.38
CA TYR A 119 -13.51 3.45 -10.85
C TYR A 119 -13.22 3.60 -12.34
N GLU A 120 -14.28 3.74 -13.14
CA GLU A 120 -14.20 3.71 -14.61
C GLU A 120 -13.43 2.47 -15.08
N GLY A 121 -12.43 2.56 -15.89
CA GLY A 121 -11.62 1.43 -16.35
C GLY A 121 -10.33 1.21 -15.53
N ILE A 122 -10.23 1.76 -14.32
CA ILE A 122 -9.04 1.68 -13.48
C ILE A 122 -9.32 0.88 -12.21
N LEU A 123 -8.47 -0.12 -11.95
CA LEU A 123 -8.43 -0.85 -10.68
C LEU A 123 -7.32 -0.29 -9.81
N THR A 124 -7.67 0.25 -8.64
CA THR A 124 -6.72 0.72 -7.62
C THR A 124 -6.66 -0.28 -6.49
N ILE A 125 -5.47 -0.80 -6.20
CA ILE A 125 -5.24 -1.86 -5.22
C ILE A 125 -4.25 -1.38 -4.16
N ASN A 126 -4.57 -1.60 -2.89
CA ASN A 126 -3.69 -1.30 -1.77
C ASN A 126 -3.12 -2.58 -1.18
N TYR A 127 -1.79 -2.63 -1.12
CA TYR A 127 -1.01 -3.72 -0.54
C TYR A 127 -0.31 -3.25 0.73
N ALA A 128 -0.39 -4.05 1.79
CA ALA A 128 0.38 -3.85 3.01
C ALA A 128 1.56 -4.84 3.03
N ALA A 129 2.71 -4.40 3.53
CA ALA A 129 3.84 -5.29 3.76
C ALA A 129 3.51 -6.31 4.88
N VAL A 130 4.18 -7.46 4.82
CA VAL A 130 4.04 -8.52 5.82
C VAL A 130 5.41 -8.86 6.38
N GLN A 131 5.55 -8.85 7.71
CA GLN A 131 6.73 -9.31 8.42
C GLN A 131 6.33 -10.40 9.42
N ASP A 132 6.92 -11.60 9.29
CA ASP A 132 6.65 -12.74 10.19
C ASP A 132 5.15 -13.08 10.35
N GLY A 133 4.38 -12.92 9.28
CA GLY A 133 2.94 -13.12 9.25
C GLY A 133 2.10 -11.98 9.81
N ILE A 134 2.73 -10.89 10.26
CA ILE A 134 2.09 -9.70 10.81
C ILE A 134 1.93 -8.66 9.69
N LEU A 135 0.73 -8.14 9.52
CA LEU A 135 0.45 -7.06 8.57
C LEU A 135 1.03 -5.73 9.06
N LEU A 136 1.65 -5.00 8.16
CA LEU A 136 2.23 -3.68 8.45
C LEU A 136 1.47 -2.61 7.65
N TYR A 137 0.41 -2.06 8.21
CA TYR A 137 -0.40 -1.02 7.56
C TYR A 137 0.34 0.31 7.29
N PRO A 138 1.33 0.73 8.09
CA PRO A 138 2.15 1.89 7.73
C PRO A 138 2.92 1.73 6.42
N ASP A 139 3.20 0.49 6.00
CA ASP A 139 4.02 0.15 4.84
C ASP A 139 3.14 -0.18 3.61
N LEU A 140 2.21 0.71 3.28
CA LEU A 140 1.33 0.55 2.13
C LEU A 140 2.00 0.93 0.82
N VAL A 141 1.69 0.14 -0.22
CA VAL A 141 1.93 0.49 -1.63
C VAL A 141 0.61 0.43 -2.37
N LYS A 142 0.29 1.49 -3.12
CA LYS A 142 -0.88 1.52 -3.99
C LYS A 142 -0.45 1.26 -5.43
N VAL A 143 -1.19 0.39 -6.12
CA VAL A 143 -0.96 0.07 -7.54
C VAL A 143 -2.25 0.32 -8.31
N GLN A 144 -2.14 0.99 -9.44
CA GLN A 144 -3.25 1.23 -10.38
C GLN A 144 -3.00 0.49 -11.68
N LEU A 145 -4.01 -0.22 -12.14
CA LEU A 145 -3.96 -0.96 -13.39
C LEU A 145 -5.12 -0.56 -14.32
N SER A 146 -4.81 -0.50 -15.61
CA SER A 146 -5.82 -0.38 -16.64
C SER A 146 -6.58 -1.69 -16.77
N MET A 147 -7.91 -1.62 -16.69
CA MET A 147 -8.78 -2.78 -16.93
C MET A 147 -8.97 -3.08 -18.42
N ALA A 148 -8.51 -2.21 -19.31
CA ALA A 148 -8.55 -2.43 -20.74
C ALA A 148 -7.55 -3.53 -21.18
N ASP A 149 -6.33 -3.50 -20.61
CA ASP A 149 -5.21 -4.30 -21.08
C ASP A 149 -4.29 -4.85 -19.96
N GLY A 150 -4.54 -4.50 -18.70
CA GLY A 150 -3.75 -4.94 -17.52
C GLY A 150 -2.44 -4.20 -17.33
N ALA A 151 -2.19 -3.11 -18.05
CA ALA A 151 -1.00 -2.30 -17.85
C ALA A 151 -1.01 -1.65 -16.47
N VAL A 152 0.16 -1.63 -15.80
CA VAL A 152 0.35 -0.82 -14.59
C VAL A 152 0.49 0.63 -15.00
N ILE A 153 -0.46 1.45 -14.59
CA ILE A 153 -0.57 2.88 -14.94
C ILE A 153 -0.38 3.80 -13.73
N GLY A 154 -0.22 3.23 -12.56
CA GLY A 154 0.06 4.01 -11.36
C GLY A 154 0.70 3.18 -10.25
N VAL A 155 1.60 3.82 -9.52
CA VAL A 155 2.21 3.30 -8.28
C VAL A 155 2.42 4.46 -7.32
N GLU A 156 2.04 4.28 -6.07
CA GLU A 156 2.37 5.19 -4.97
C GLU A 156 3.05 4.38 -3.86
N ALA A 157 4.32 4.64 -3.63
CA ALA A 157 5.13 3.94 -2.64
C ALA A 157 5.58 4.85 -1.48
N GLY A 158 5.03 6.05 -1.38
CA GLY A 158 5.43 7.04 -0.37
C GLY A 158 5.36 6.51 1.05
N ASN A 159 4.25 5.89 1.44
CA ASN A 159 4.07 5.31 2.78
C ASN A 159 5.06 4.17 3.04
N TYR A 160 5.27 3.30 2.07
CA TYR A 160 6.26 2.23 2.16
C TYR A 160 7.67 2.81 2.36
N LEU A 161 8.09 3.75 1.53
CA LEU A 161 9.42 4.34 1.63
C LEU A 161 9.63 5.10 2.95
N LEU A 162 8.58 5.75 3.45
CA LEU A 162 8.62 6.47 4.71
C LEU A 162 8.76 5.53 5.91
N ASN A 163 8.03 4.42 5.95
CA ASN A 163 7.83 3.62 7.15
C ASN A 163 8.56 2.28 7.15
N HIS A 164 8.88 1.72 5.96
CA HIS A 164 9.37 0.35 5.87
C HIS A 164 10.79 0.20 6.43
N ALA A 165 10.88 -0.60 7.48
CA ALA A 165 12.14 -1.13 8.03
C ALA A 165 11.80 -2.38 8.85
N PRO A 166 12.77 -3.28 9.07
CA PRO A 166 12.59 -4.39 10.00
C PRO A 166 12.17 -3.88 11.39
N ARG A 167 11.11 -4.45 11.94
CA ARG A 167 10.60 -4.10 13.26
C ARG A 167 10.90 -5.18 14.28
N VAL A 168 11.32 -4.77 15.48
CA VAL A 168 11.32 -5.64 16.64
C VAL A 168 9.98 -5.42 17.35
N LEU A 169 9.03 -6.31 17.09
CA LEU A 169 7.69 -6.21 17.66
C LEU A 169 7.66 -6.87 19.04
N PRO A 170 7.03 -6.23 20.04
CA PRO A 170 6.86 -6.85 21.35
C PRO A 170 5.91 -8.05 21.24
N ALA A 171 6.09 -9.03 22.12
CA ALA A 171 5.11 -10.09 22.27
C ALA A 171 3.76 -9.49 22.75
N PRO A 172 2.61 -9.96 22.24
CA PRO A 172 1.32 -9.56 22.77
C PRO A 172 1.21 -9.86 24.26
N SER A 173 0.60 -8.94 25.02
CA SER A 173 0.27 -9.15 26.43
C SER A 173 -1.04 -9.90 26.63
N LEU A 174 -1.94 -9.82 25.62
CA LEU A 174 -3.20 -10.54 25.59
C LEU A 174 -3.10 -11.75 24.67
N THR A 175 -3.89 -12.78 24.95
CA THR A 175 -4.15 -13.87 24.01
C THR A 175 -5.18 -13.44 22.96
N GLU A 176 -5.35 -14.23 21.90
CA GLU A 176 -6.39 -14.01 20.88
C GLU A 176 -7.80 -14.05 21.51
N GLU A 177 -8.06 -15.01 22.42
CA GLU A 177 -9.33 -15.15 23.10
C GLU A 177 -9.63 -13.93 23.99
N GLU A 178 -8.62 -13.40 24.68
CA GLU A 178 -8.77 -12.19 25.48
C GLU A 178 -9.04 -10.96 24.61
N ALA A 179 -8.43 -10.87 23.43
CA ALA A 179 -8.70 -9.79 22.47
C ALA A 179 -10.12 -9.91 21.87
N ILE A 180 -10.55 -11.13 21.49
CA ILE A 180 -11.91 -11.38 21.01
C ILE A 180 -12.96 -11.00 22.07
N ALA A 181 -12.68 -11.25 23.35
CA ALA A 181 -13.59 -10.85 24.42
C ALA A 181 -13.76 -9.33 24.61
N ARG A 182 -12.96 -8.52 23.90
CA ARG A 182 -13.03 -7.04 23.97
C ARG A 182 -13.89 -6.42 22.88
N ILE A 183 -14.24 -7.15 21.80
CA ILE A 183 -15.14 -6.62 20.78
C ILE A 183 -16.56 -6.49 21.30
N GLY A 184 -17.34 -5.63 20.66
CA GLY A 184 -18.75 -5.40 21.05
C GLY A 184 -19.55 -6.70 21.10
N SER A 185 -20.40 -6.85 22.12
CA SER A 185 -21.17 -8.08 22.37
C SER A 185 -22.13 -8.47 21.23
N GLN A 186 -22.45 -7.54 20.34
CA GLN A 186 -23.26 -7.77 19.14
C GLN A 186 -22.45 -8.38 17.99
N LEU A 187 -21.11 -8.40 18.09
CA LEU A 187 -20.22 -8.91 17.05
C LEU A 187 -19.78 -10.34 17.34
N THR A 188 -19.68 -11.13 16.28
CA THR A 188 -19.12 -12.48 16.31
C THR A 188 -17.83 -12.48 15.52
N ALA A 189 -16.71 -12.87 16.16
CA ALA A 189 -15.41 -12.97 15.51
C ALA A 189 -15.42 -14.09 14.44
N ILE A 190 -14.88 -13.77 13.25
CA ILE A 190 -14.74 -14.69 12.11
C ILE A 190 -13.28 -15.12 11.97
N ALA A 191 -12.34 -14.20 12.12
CA ALA A 191 -10.92 -14.42 12.01
C ALA A 191 -10.14 -13.43 12.86
N VAL A 192 -8.94 -13.81 13.29
CA VAL A 192 -8.04 -12.96 14.09
C VAL A 192 -6.64 -13.09 13.53
N ARG A 193 -5.91 -11.99 13.50
CA ARG A 193 -4.48 -11.96 13.17
C ARG A 193 -3.82 -10.75 13.82
N LEU A 194 -2.49 -10.75 13.90
CA LEU A 194 -1.74 -9.57 14.32
C LEU A 194 -1.54 -8.61 13.15
N SER A 195 -1.59 -7.32 13.45
CA SER A 195 -1.27 -6.23 12.55
C SER A 195 -0.61 -5.08 13.29
N VAL A 196 0.22 -4.32 12.59
CA VAL A 196 0.71 -3.02 13.05
C VAL A 196 -0.13 -1.96 12.37
N ILE A 197 -0.72 -1.05 13.14
CA ILE A 197 -1.47 0.09 12.62
C ILE A 197 -0.78 1.40 12.97
N PRO A 198 -0.88 2.44 12.11
CA PRO A 198 -0.41 3.77 12.46
C PRO A 198 -1.31 4.37 13.56
N THR A 199 -0.70 5.17 14.42
CA THR A 199 -1.38 6.00 15.41
C THR A 199 -1.01 7.46 15.20
N ALA A 200 -1.63 8.39 15.93
CA ALA A 200 -1.33 9.81 15.79
C ALA A 200 0.15 10.19 16.02
N VAL A 201 0.91 9.35 16.73
CA VAL A 201 2.30 9.67 17.13
C VAL A 201 3.30 8.54 16.84
N SER A 202 2.83 7.33 16.53
CA SER A 202 3.69 6.15 16.34
C SER A 202 2.93 5.00 15.67
N GLU A 203 3.30 3.78 16.00
CA GLU A 203 2.64 2.55 15.55
C GLU A 203 2.15 1.74 16.78
N ALA A 204 1.10 0.95 16.62
CA ALA A 204 0.61 0.02 17.63
C ALA A 204 0.48 -1.39 17.06
N LEU A 205 0.94 -2.40 17.82
CA LEU A 205 0.63 -3.79 17.54
C LEU A 205 -0.78 -4.10 18.03
N CYS A 206 -1.63 -4.55 17.14
CA CYS A 206 -3.03 -4.85 17.41
C CYS A 206 -3.41 -6.25 16.95
N TYR A 207 -4.42 -6.82 17.59
CA TYR A 207 -5.20 -7.89 16.98
C TYR A 207 -6.20 -7.25 16.00
N GLU A 208 -6.10 -7.57 14.72
CA GLU A 208 -7.12 -7.30 13.71
C GLU A 208 -8.13 -8.43 13.76
N ILE A 209 -9.34 -8.11 14.20
CA ILE A 209 -10.43 -9.07 14.33
C ILE A 209 -11.45 -8.77 13.26
N ARG A 210 -11.61 -9.70 12.31
CA ARG A 210 -12.73 -9.67 11.38
C ARG A 210 -13.95 -10.23 12.08
N ALA A 211 -15.02 -9.46 12.17
CA ALA A 211 -16.22 -9.80 12.90
C ALA A 211 -17.49 -9.45 12.10
N THR A 212 -18.62 -10.03 12.48
CA THR A 212 -19.93 -9.75 11.87
C THR A 212 -20.99 -9.57 12.94
N ASP A 213 -21.99 -8.73 12.66
CA ASP A 213 -23.23 -8.61 13.43
C ASP A 213 -24.38 -9.46 12.83
N GLY A 214 -24.06 -10.23 11.76
CA GLY A 214 -25.02 -11.03 11.00
C GLY A 214 -25.50 -10.37 9.72
N ALA A 215 -25.36 -9.06 9.58
CA ALA A 215 -25.69 -8.30 8.36
C ALA A 215 -24.39 -7.76 7.69
N ASP A 216 -23.56 -7.11 8.48
CA ASP A 216 -22.34 -6.45 8.01
C ASP A 216 -21.09 -7.14 8.54
N THR A 217 -19.96 -6.84 7.91
CA THR A 217 -18.63 -7.29 8.33
C THR A 217 -17.81 -6.09 8.78
N PHE A 218 -17.06 -6.27 9.86
CA PHE A 218 -16.21 -5.24 10.47
C PHE A 218 -14.79 -5.74 10.65
N LEU A 219 -13.84 -4.80 10.66
CA LEU A 219 -12.50 -4.98 11.18
C LEU A 219 -12.39 -4.19 12.49
N VAL A 220 -12.10 -4.89 13.58
CA VAL A 220 -11.90 -4.31 14.91
C VAL A 220 -10.45 -4.47 15.29
N TYR A 221 -9.79 -3.38 15.67
CA TYR A 221 -8.38 -3.38 16.05
C TYR A 221 -8.27 -3.23 17.57
N ILE A 222 -7.86 -4.30 18.23
CA ILE A 222 -7.64 -4.35 19.68
C ILE A 222 -6.13 -4.26 19.97
N ASP A 223 -5.71 -3.26 20.70
CA ASP A 223 -4.31 -3.09 21.11
C ASP A 223 -3.81 -4.32 21.85
N ALA A 224 -2.76 -4.95 21.34
CA ALA A 224 -2.27 -6.23 21.84
C ALA A 224 -1.57 -6.15 23.22
N ALA A 225 -1.22 -4.94 23.67
CA ALA A 225 -0.63 -4.69 24.97
C ALA A 225 -1.68 -4.31 26.03
N THR A 226 -2.67 -3.49 25.67
CA THR A 226 -3.60 -2.88 26.63
C THR A 226 -5.02 -3.45 26.55
N GLY A 227 -5.40 -4.07 25.44
CA GLY A 227 -6.76 -4.52 25.18
C GLY A 227 -7.74 -3.40 24.85
N ALA A 228 -7.26 -2.18 24.62
CA ALA A 228 -8.10 -1.08 24.18
C ALA A 228 -8.49 -1.25 22.71
N GLU A 229 -9.76 -0.97 22.38
CA GLU A 229 -10.19 -0.82 21.00
C GLU A 229 -9.56 0.46 20.43
N ARG A 230 -8.82 0.33 19.33
CA ARG A 230 -8.15 1.42 18.64
C ARG A 230 -8.96 1.95 17.48
N GLU A 231 -9.48 1.04 16.67
CA GLU A 231 -10.25 1.35 15.47
C GLU A 231 -11.34 0.30 15.26
N LEU A 232 -12.44 0.72 14.66
CA LEU A 232 -13.51 -0.13 14.16
C LEU A 232 -13.91 0.38 12.78
N MET A 233 -13.87 -0.48 11.78
CA MET A 233 -14.12 -0.13 10.39
C MET A 233 -15.10 -1.12 9.78
N GLN A 234 -16.05 -0.64 8.98
CA GLN A 234 -16.95 -1.50 8.21
C GLN A 234 -16.30 -1.94 6.91
N VAL A 235 -16.42 -3.21 6.59
CA VAL A 235 -16.02 -3.75 5.29
C VAL A 235 -17.20 -3.67 4.33
N VAL A 236 -17.08 -2.83 3.31
CA VAL A 236 -18.07 -2.69 2.25
C VAL A 236 -17.56 -3.46 1.03
N SER A 237 -18.34 -4.44 0.57
CA SER A 237 -18.03 -5.20 -0.63
C SER A 237 -19.20 -5.10 -1.60
N ASP A 238 -18.95 -4.51 -2.76
CA ASP A 238 -19.92 -4.35 -3.83
C ASP A 238 -19.26 -4.55 -5.22
N GLU A 239 -19.99 -4.23 -6.29
CA GLU A 239 -19.47 -4.34 -7.65
C GLU A 239 -18.26 -3.43 -7.94
N SER A 240 -18.06 -2.37 -7.14
CA SER A 240 -16.93 -1.43 -7.30
C SER A 240 -15.67 -1.87 -6.55
N GLY A 241 -15.76 -2.88 -5.70
CA GLY A 241 -14.58 -3.43 -5.00
C GLY A 241 -14.82 -3.86 -3.57
N ILE A 242 -13.72 -3.93 -2.83
CA ILE A 242 -13.69 -4.15 -1.38
C ILE A 242 -13.07 -2.92 -0.76
N LEU A 243 -13.85 -2.18 0.00
CA LEU A 243 -13.45 -1.00 0.74
C LEU A 243 -13.60 -1.24 2.25
N VAL A 244 -12.82 -0.52 3.03
CA VAL A 244 -12.93 -0.50 4.48
C VAL A 244 -13.10 0.95 4.91
N MET A 245 -14.14 1.25 5.68
CA MET A 245 -14.50 2.61 6.11
C MET A 245 -14.66 2.68 7.63
#